data_5e50da3db25491de3f67e04d597fef98
#
_entry.id   5e50da3db25491de3f67e04d597fef98
#
_cell.length_a   1.000
_cell.length_b   1.000
_cell.length_c   1.000
_cell.angle_alpha   90.00
_cell.angle_beta   90.00
_cell.angle_gamma   90.00
#
_symmetry.space_group_name_H-M   'P 1'
#
loop_
_entity.id
_entity.type
_entity.pdbx_description
1 polymer ?
#
loop_
_entity_poly.entity_id
_entity_poly.type
_entity_poly.pdbx_seq_one_letter_code
_entity_poly.pdbx_strand_id
1 'polypeptide(L)'
;MKQTIVGVLFLLVLTLSVSSAVAQDEAKRASTKQQLAQLLEKTGPGINVAFRVSQKQTYNFIGTLSKGLANAQSFEIVISVTAKDTIGFRIYPHYAGGYINVDKVKNGPGLMRLLLRLSDRGFLFWGVDETGDVFNGYTFTLESGFPEDAIRVVLRSIVNSDKFIGEMRPFIDGSSAAK
;
A
#
# COMPACT_ATOMS: atom_id res chain seq x y z
N MET A 1 -33.55 -14.83 45.62
CA MET A 1 -32.46 -13.84 45.50
C MET A 1 -31.10 -14.42 45.08
N LYS A 2 -30.89 -15.71 44.84
CA LYS A 2 -29.58 -16.30 44.40
C LYS A 2 -29.35 -16.36 42.88
N GLN A 3 -30.39 -16.25 42.06
CA GLN A 3 -30.26 -16.36 40.60
C GLN A 3 -29.84 -15.04 39.90
N THR A 4 -30.08 -13.90 40.51
CA THR A 4 -29.76 -12.57 39.92
C THR A 4 -28.26 -12.25 39.96
N ILE A 5 -27.53 -12.80 40.94
CA ILE A 5 -26.09 -12.54 41.12
C ILE A 5 -25.27 -13.26 40.06
N VAL A 6 -25.66 -14.47 39.63
CA VAL A 6 -24.91 -15.25 38.61
C VAL A 6 -24.99 -14.59 37.23
N GLY A 7 -26.14 -14.01 36.87
CA GLY A 7 -26.31 -13.33 35.58
C GLY A 7 -25.46 -12.07 35.44
N VAL A 8 -25.32 -11.28 36.53
CA VAL A 8 -24.49 -10.07 36.49
C VAL A 8 -22.99 -10.38 36.42
N LEU A 9 -22.56 -11.46 37.09
CA LEU A 9 -21.16 -11.88 37.04
C LEU A 9 -20.76 -12.38 35.64
N PHE A 10 -21.66 -13.07 34.93
CA PHE A 10 -21.39 -13.56 33.56
C PHE A 10 -21.33 -12.41 32.54
N LEU A 11 -22.15 -11.37 32.70
CA LEU A 11 -22.11 -10.19 31.84
C LEU A 11 -20.82 -9.37 32.03
N LEU A 12 -20.35 -9.26 33.28
CA LEU A 12 -19.12 -8.53 33.60
C LEU A 12 -17.86 -9.21 33.05
N VAL A 13 -17.81 -10.54 33.05
CA VAL A 13 -16.68 -11.31 32.48
C VAL A 13 -16.62 -11.20 30.96
N LEU A 14 -17.78 -11.16 30.26
CA LEU A 14 -17.82 -10.99 28.79
C LEU A 14 -17.32 -9.60 28.36
N THR A 15 -17.63 -8.54 29.09
CA THR A 15 -17.19 -7.18 28.75
C THR A 15 -15.70 -6.97 28.95
N LEU A 16 -15.09 -7.61 29.94
CA LEU A 16 -13.65 -7.57 30.18
C LEU A 16 -12.84 -8.31 29.10
N SER A 17 -13.37 -9.40 28.55
CA SER A 17 -12.68 -10.19 27.50
C SER A 17 -12.61 -9.45 26.16
N VAL A 18 -13.65 -8.73 25.76
CA VAL A 18 -13.69 -7.96 24.51
C VAL A 18 -12.71 -6.77 24.56
N SER A 19 -12.64 -6.08 25.70
CA SER A 19 -11.71 -4.95 25.87
C SER A 19 -10.23 -5.39 25.77
N SER A 20 -9.90 -6.56 26.27
CA SER A 20 -8.54 -7.11 26.22
C SER A 20 -8.10 -7.48 24.81
N ALA A 21 -8.98 -8.07 24.00
CA ALA A 21 -8.67 -8.45 22.63
C ALA A 21 -8.39 -7.22 21.74
N VAL A 22 -9.23 -6.20 21.81
CA VAL A 22 -9.05 -4.94 21.05
C VAL A 22 -7.75 -4.24 21.44
N ALA A 23 -7.41 -4.20 22.74
CA ALA A 23 -6.17 -3.59 23.22
C ALA A 23 -4.93 -4.38 22.75
N GLN A 24 -5.02 -5.70 22.65
CA GLN A 24 -3.93 -6.55 22.17
C GLN A 24 -3.69 -6.36 20.67
N ASP A 25 -4.74 -6.26 19.85
CA ASP A 25 -4.64 -6.01 18.41
C ASP A 25 -4.02 -4.64 18.12
N GLU A 26 -4.39 -3.60 18.89
CA GLU A 26 -3.82 -2.26 18.74
C GLU A 26 -2.34 -2.22 19.16
N ALA A 27 -1.96 -2.91 20.23
CA ALA A 27 -0.56 -3.02 20.66
C ALA A 27 0.31 -3.74 19.60
N LYS A 28 -0.20 -4.82 19.00
CA LYS A 28 0.45 -5.54 17.90
C LYS A 28 0.63 -4.66 16.67
N ARG A 29 -0.42 -3.93 16.28
CA ARG A 29 -0.39 -2.98 15.18
C ARG A 29 0.62 -1.85 15.40
N ALA A 30 0.68 -1.30 16.62
CA ALA A 30 1.66 -0.27 17.00
C ALA A 30 3.10 -0.81 16.93
N SER A 31 3.35 -2.04 17.40
CA SER A 31 4.64 -2.71 17.28
C SER A 31 5.04 -2.91 15.82
N THR A 32 4.14 -3.39 14.96
CA THR A 32 4.37 -3.54 13.52
C THR A 32 4.72 -2.21 12.86
N LYS A 33 3.99 -1.13 13.21
CA LYS A 33 4.30 0.22 12.73
C LYS A 33 5.70 0.66 13.10
N GLN A 34 6.14 0.38 14.32
CA GLN A 34 7.49 0.74 14.79
C GLN A 34 8.56 -0.03 14.02
N GLN A 35 8.41 -1.34 13.82
CA GLN A 35 9.33 -2.16 13.02
C GLN A 35 9.40 -1.66 11.57
N LEU A 36 8.25 -1.35 10.98
CA LEU A 36 8.18 -0.79 9.64
C LEU A 36 8.87 0.58 9.54
N ALA A 37 8.68 1.46 10.52
CA ALA A 37 9.36 2.76 10.57
C ALA A 37 10.88 2.61 10.54
N GLN A 38 11.44 1.74 11.39
CA GLN A 38 12.87 1.46 11.45
C GLN A 38 13.41 0.88 10.14
N LEU A 39 12.64 -0.03 9.52
CA LEU A 39 12.99 -0.60 8.22
C LEU A 39 13.02 0.46 7.11
N LEU A 40 12.01 1.31 7.06
CA LEU A 40 11.89 2.38 6.05
C LEU A 40 12.98 3.45 6.21
N GLU A 41 13.31 3.83 7.44
CA GLU A 41 14.43 4.73 7.74
C GLU A 41 15.76 4.17 7.22
N LYS A 42 16.02 2.87 7.45
CA LYS A 42 17.24 2.20 7.02
C LYS A 42 17.30 1.95 5.51
N THR A 43 16.15 1.63 4.87
CA THR A 43 16.12 1.19 3.46
C THR A 43 15.87 2.34 2.50
N GLY A 44 15.09 3.34 2.92
CA GLY A 44 14.66 4.47 2.08
C GLY A 44 15.80 5.21 1.38
N PRO A 45 16.91 5.58 2.07
CA PRO A 45 18.05 6.24 1.42
C PRO A 45 18.63 5.43 0.26
N GLY A 46 18.70 4.10 0.39
CA GLY A 46 19.23 3.21 -0.65
C GLY A 46 18.39 3.15 -1.93
N ILE A 47 17.14 3.59 -1.87
CA ILE A 47 16.22 3.70 -3.02
C ILE A 47 15.85 5.15 -3.34
N ASN A 48 16.57 6.12 -2.77
CA ASN A 48 16.31 7.56 -2.92
C ASN A 48 14.90 8.01 -2.49
N VAL A 49 14.34 7.41 -1.44
CA VAL A 49 13.03 7.75 -0.88
C VAL A 49 13.17 8.11 0.60
N ALA A 50 12.67 9.28 0.99
CA ALA A 50 12.46 9.65 2.38
C ALA A 50 11.00 9.33 2.77
N PHE A 51 10.82 8.40 3.69
CA PHE A 51 9.49 8.06 4.20
C PHE A 51 9.14 8.92 5.41
N ARG A 52 7.87 9.29 5.53
CA ARG A 52 7.31 9.97 6.69
C ARG A 52 5.95 9.37 7.05
N VAL A 53 5.58 9.48 8.32
CA VAL A 53 4.22 9.11 8.75
C VAL A 53 3.21 10.08 8.15
N SER A 54 2.07 9.58 7.69
CA SER A 54 0.98 10.41 7.20
C SER A 54 0.37 11.24 8.33
N GLN A 55 0.13 12.52 8.07
CA GLN A 55 -0.55 13.39 9.04
C GLN A 55 -2.04 13.05 9.23
N LYS A 56 -2.68 12.46 8.20
CA LYS A 56 -4.10 12.10 8.23
C LYS A 56 -4.34 10.70 8.76
N GLN A 57 -3.40 9.78 8.54
CA GLN A 57 -3.54 8.36 8.86
C GLN A 57 -2.27 7.86 9.54
N THR A 58 -2.29 7.82 10.87
CA THR A 58 -1.09 7.56 11.70
C THR A 58 -0.44 6.20 11.50
N TYR A 59 -1.13 5.25 10.86
CA TYR A 59 -0.62 3.93 10.49
C TYR A 59 -0.16 3.83 9.03
N ASN A 60 -0.14 4.96 8.31
CA ASN A 60 0.39 5.03 6.95
C ASN A 60 1.73 5.77 6.92
N PHE A 61 2.64 5.25 6.10
CA PHE A 61 3.87 5.91 5.69
C PHE A 61 3.74 6.36 4.24
N ILE A 62 4.28 7.54 3.95
CA ILE A 62 4.25 8.12 2.60
C ILE A 62 5.70 8.45 2.21
N GLY A 63 6.07 8.06 0.99
CA GLY A 63 7.34 8.42 0.37
C GLY A 63 7.16 8.74 -1.10
N THR A 64 8.12 9.43 -1.70
CA THR A 64 8.12 9.75 -3.13
C THR A 64 9.43 9.33 -3.77
N LEU A 65 9.34 8.46 -4.78
CA LEU A 65 10.46 8.11 -5.66
C LEU A 65 10.35 8.97 -6.92
N SER A 66 11.39 9.79 -7.19
CA SER A 66 11.45 10.64 -8.38
C SER A 66 12.76 10.51 -9.17
N LYS A 67 13.68 9.66 -8.71
CA LYS A 67 14.97 9.44 -9.38
C LYS A 67 15.02 8.09 -10.06
N GLY A 68 15.74 8.03 -11.19
CA GLY A 68 15.92 6.79 -11.94
C GLY A 68 14.69 6.35 -12.76
N LEU A 69 13.77 7.28 -13.03
CA LEU A 69 12.56 7.07 -13.82
C LEU A 69 12.75 7.66 -15.22
N ALA A 70 12.28 6.94 -16.24
CA ALA A 70 12.30 7.38 -17.65
C ALA A 70 10.90 7.73 -18.18
N ASN A 71 9.85 7.19 -17.57
CA ASN A 71 8.48 7.29 -18.06
C ASN A 71 7.56 8.03 -17.12
N ALA A 72 7.59 7.74 -15.82
CA ALA A 72 6.85 8.46 -14.80
C ALA A 72 7.64 9.69 -14.31
N GLN A 73 6.96 10.71 -13.84
CA GLN A 73 7.56 11.86 -13.14
C GLN A 73 7.99 11.46 -11.72
N SER A 74 7.15 10.69 -11.05
CA SER A 74 7.40 10.13 -9.73
C SER A 74 6.45 8.99 -9.42
N PHE A 75 6.77 8.24 -8.36
CA PHE A 75 5.84 7.32 -7.71
C PHE A 75 5.59 7.81 -6.29
N GLU A 76 4.33 8.05 -5.93
CA GLU A 76 3.93 8.21 -4.54
C GLU A 76 3.72 6.82 -3.94
N ILE A 77 4.42 6.52 -2.85
CA ILE A 77 4.41 5.22 -2.18
C ILE A 77 3.65 5.39 -0.88
N VAL A 78 2.52 4.69 -0.74
CA VAL A 78 1.73 4.62 0.49
C VAL A 78 1.86 3.22 1.06
N ILE A 79 2.35 3.12 2.30
CA ILE A 79 2.48 1.84 3.00
C ILE A 79 1.62 1.91 4.25
N SER A 80 0.66 0.99 4.37
CA SER A 80 -0.35 0.97 5.43
C SER A 80 -0.19 -0.25 6.32
N VAL A 81 -0.13 -0.04 7.64
CA VAL A 81 -0.31 -1.12 8.63
C VAL A 81 -1.80 -1.19 8.96
N THR A 82 -2.46 -2.26 8.53
CA THR A 82 -3.92 -2.39 8.68
C THR A 82 -4.30 -3.02 10.02
N ALA A 83 -5.57 -2.89 10.39
CA ALA A 83 -6.13 -3.58 11.55
C ALA A 83 -6.34 -5.09 11.33
N LYS A 84 -6.09 -5.59 10.10
CA LYS A 84 -6.25 -7.00 9.72
C LYS A 84 -4.92 -7.74 9.65
N ASP A 85 -3.95 -7.35 10.46
CA ASP A 85 -2.61 -7.96 10.47
C ASP A 85 -1.96 -8.04 9.08
N THR A 86 -2.04 -6.96 8.31
CA THR A 86 -1.39 -6.87 7.01
C THR A 86 -0.61 -5.58 6.84
N ILE A 87 0.40 -5.62 5.97
CA ILE A 87 1.08 -4.43 5.45
C ILE A 87 0.75 -4.33 3.97
N GLY A 88 0.01 -3.28 3.61
CA GLY A 88 -0.37 -3.00 2.22
C GLY A 88 0.50 -1.93 1.60
N PHE A 89 0.92 -2.14 0.36
CA PHE A 89 1.58 -1.16 -0.49
C PHE A 89 0.62 -0.70 -1.56
N ARG A 90 0.53 0.62 -1.76
CA ARG A 90 -0.05 1.26 -2.94
C ARG A 90 0.94 2.26 -3.48
N ILE A 91 1.28 2.13 -4.75
CA ILE A 91 2.30 2.90 -5.42
C ILE A 91 1.63 3.58 -6.62
N TYR A 92 1.44 4.88 -6.50
CA TYR A 92 0.72 5.70 -7.47
C TYR A 92 1.70 6.36 -8.43
N PRO A 93 1.70 6.02 -9.73
CA PRO A 93 2.50 6.72 -10.71
C PRO A 93 1.93 8.12 -10.99
N HIS A 94 2.81 9.11 -11.02
CA HIS A 94 2.52 10.45 -11.50
C HIS A 94 3.01 10.59 -12.95
N TYR A 95 2.12 11.07 -13.81
CA TYR A 95 2.40 11.31 -15.22
C TYR A 95 1.71 12.61 -15.67
N ALA A 96 2.40 13.45 -16.46
CA ALA A 96 1.88 14.72 -16.97
C ALA A 96 1.30 15.66 -15.87
N GLY A 97 1.92 15.66 -14.68
CA GLY A 97 1.57 16.58 -13.59
C GLY A 97 0.54 16.04 -12.59
N GLY A 98 0.10 14.78 -12.70
CA GLY A 98 -0.89 14.22 -11.77
C GLY A 98 -0.90 12.69 -11.72
N TYR A 99 -1.85 12.14 -10.98
CA TYR A 99 -2.13 10.71 -10.99
C TYR A 99 -2.71 10.28 -12.35
N ILE A 100 -2.38 9.06 -12.78
CA ILE A 100 -3.03 8.45 -13.94
C ILE A 100 -4.42 8.00 -13.50
N ASN A 101 -5.46 8.63 -14.03
CA ASN A 101 -6.84 8.36 -13.66
C ASN A 101 -7.61 7.77 -14.85
N VAL A 102 -8.20 6.58 -14.67
CA VAL A 102 -8.85 5.83 -15.77
C VAL A 102 -10.04 6.54 -16.41
N ASP A 103 -10.69 7.44 -15.67
CA ASP A 103 -11.85 8.20 -16.18
C ASP A 103 -11.42 9.46 -16.95
N LYS A 104 -10.14 9.87 -16.83
CA LYS A 104 -9.59 11.09 -17.44
C LYS A 104 -8.66 10.82 -18.62
N VAL A 105 -8.23 9.56 -18.81
CA VAL A 105 -7.33 9.19 -19.89
C VAL A 105 -8.06 9.03 -21.23
N LYS A 106 -7.32 9.07 -22.33
CA LYS A 106 -7.87 8.97 -23.69
C LYS A 106 -8.61 7.66 -23.97
N ASN A 107 -8.14 6.54 -23.39
CA ASN A 107 -8.73 5.22 -23.56
C ASN A 107 -8.73 4.42 -22.25
N GLY A 108 -9.64 4.75 -21.34
CA GLY A 108 -9.79 4.08 -20.04
C GLY A 108 -10.02 2.56 -20.15
N PRO A 109 -10.95 2.07 -20.99
CA PRO A 109 -11.18 0.64 -21.16
C PRO A 109 -9.95 -0.11 -21.70
N GLY A 110 -9.17 0.50 -22.58
CA GLY A 110 -7.90 -0.05 -23.07
C GLY A 110 -6.85 -0.12 -21.96
N LEU A 111 -6.73 0.95 -21.17
CA LEU A 111 -5.84 1.00 -20.01
C LEU A 111 -6.19 -0.10 -19.00
N MET A 112 -7.46 -0.24 -18.63
CA MET A 112 -7.91 -1.28 -17.69
C MET A 112 -7.52 -2.70 -18.15
N ARG A 113 -7.70 -3.02 -19.43
CA ARG A 113 -7.26 -4.32 -19.98
C ARG A 113 -5.75 -4.51 -19.92
N LEU A 114 -4.99 -3.42 -20.11
CA LEU A 114 -3.54 -3.46 -19.95
C LEU A 114 -3.17 -3.74 -18.49
N LEU A 115 -3.77 -3.04 -17.52
CA LEU A 115 -3.49 -3.24 -16.09
C LEU A 115 -3.71 -4.69 -15.65
N LEU A 116 -4.79 -5.34 -16.10
CA LEU A 116 -5.04 -6.75 -15.83
C LEU A 116 -3.92 -7.66 -16.39
N ARG A 117 -3.46 -7.41 -17.63
CA ARG A 117 -2.34 -8.18 -18.22
C ARG A 117 -1.01 -7.91 -17.51
N LEU A 118 -0.78 -6.70 -17.02
CA LEU A 118 0.41 -6.37 -16.25
C LEU A 118 0.40 -7.07 -14.89
N SER A 119 -0.76 -7.19 -14.25
CA SER A 119 -0.93 -7.93 -12.99
C SER A 119 -0.65 -9.43 -13.16
N ASP A 120 -1.00 -10.04 -14.31
CA ASP A 120 -0.70 -11.43 -14.61
C ASP A 120 0.81 -11.67 -14.82
N ARG A 121 1.52 -10.72 -15.43
CA ARG A 121 2.93 -10.84 -15.78
C ARG A 121 3.90 -10.30 -14.72
N GLY A 122 3.39 -9.53 -13.77
CA GLY A 122 4.19 -8.76 -12.81
C GLY A 122 4.23 -9.37 -11.42
N PHE A 123 5.28 -9.02 -10.67
CA PHE A 123 5.38 -9.31 -9.24
C PHE A 123 4.38 -8.46 -8.42
N LEU A 124 4.18 -7.19 -8.84
CA LEU A 124 3.20 -6.29 -8.25
C LEU A 124 1.92 -6.32 -9.07
N PHE A 125 0.77 -6.38 -8.40
CA PHE A 125 -0.51 -6.26 -9.10
C PHE A 125 -0.81 -4.80 -9.43
N TRP A 126 -1.55 -4.57 -10.52
CA TRP A 126 -2.06 -3.28 -10.92
C TRP A 126 -3.55 -3.19 -10.61
N GLY A 127 -3.98 -2.03 -10.13
CA GLY A 127 -5.37 -1.76 -9.79
C GLY A 127 -5.72 -0.31 -9.98
N VAL A 128 -6.98 -0.03 -9.68
CA VAL A 128 -7.56 1.32 -9.67
C VAL A 128 -8.25 1.49 -8.33
N ASP A 129 -8.07 2.63 -7.68
CA ASP A 129 -8.75 2.93 -6.43
C ASP A 129 -10.16 3.51 -6.64
N GLU A 130 -10.84 3.85 -5.55
CA GLU A 130 -12.23 4.36 -5.57
C GLU A 130 -12.37 5.69 -6.31
N THR A 131 -11.28 6.43 -6.49
CA THR A 131 -11.26 7.71 -7.21
C THR A 131 -10.89 7.56 -8.69
N GLY A 132 -10.64 6.34 -9.14
CA GLY A 132 -10.20 6.05 -10.51
C GLY A 132 -8.69 6.16 -10.71
N ASP A 133 -7.90 6.36 -9.64
CA ASP A 133 -6.46 6.52 -9.77
C ASP A 133 -5.75 5.16 -9.84
N VAL A 134 -4.87 5.04 -10.84
CA VAL A 134 -4.09 3.83 -11.09
C VAL A 134 -3.00 3.67 -10.03
N PHE A 135 -2.88 2.48 -9.49
CA PHE A 135 -1.76 2.12 -8.62
C PHE A 135 -1.22 0.72 -8.95
N ASN A 136 0.00 0.45 -8.59
CA ASN A 136 0.45 -0.91 -8.39
C ASN A 136 0.64 -1.19 -6.89
N GLY A 137 0.60 -2.46 -6.50
CA GLY A 137 0.63 -2.77 -5.08
C GLY A 137 1.04 -4.18 -4.74
N TYR A 138 1.18 -4.38 -3.43
CA TYR A 138 1.43 -5.67 -2.81
C TYR A 138 0.85 -5.68 -1.39
N THR A 139 0.49 -6.85 -0.89
CA THR A 139 0.00 -7.01 0.48
C THR A 139 0.70 -8.19 1.14
N PHE A 140 1.27 -7.93 2.32
CA PHE A 140 1.85 -8.95 3.19
C PHE A 140 0.87 -9.29 4.30
N THR A 141 0.73 -10.58 4.63
CA THR A 141 0.14 -11.04 5.89
C THR A 141 1.22 -11.10 6.96
N LEU A 142 0.84 -10.92 8.22
CA LEU A 142 1.75 -10.94 9.37
C LEU A 142 1.62 -12.24 10.19
N GLU A 143 0.96 -13.26 9.64
CA GLU A 143 0.77 -14.56 10.30
C GLU A 143 2.09 -15.25 10.64
N SER A 144 3.10 -15.11 9.77
CA SER A 144 4.44 -15.66 9.97
C SER A 144 5.44 -14.66 10.57
N GLY A 145 4.95 -13.54 11.12
CA GLY A 145 5.77 -12.46 11.68
C GLY A 145 6.02 -11.32 10.68
N PHE A 146 6.93 -10.41 11.05
CA PHE A 146 7.25 -9.23 10.24
C PHE A 146 8.15 -9.60 9.05
N PRO A 147 7.70 -9.41 7.78
CA PRO A 147 8.39 -9.92 6.59
C PRO A 147 9.45 -8.93 6.07
N GLU A 148 10.48 -8.63 6.87
CA GLU A 148 11.47 -7.58 6.60
C GLU A 148 12.12 -7.71 5.22
N ASP A 149 12.65 -8.89 4.87
CA ASP A 149 13.36 -9.09 3.60
C ASP A 149 12.42 -8.99 2.40
N ALA A 150 11.20 -9.50 2.52
CA ALA A 150 10.21 -9.40 1.45
C ALA A 150 9.78 -7.94 1.22
N ILE A 151 9.62 -7.13 2.29
CA ILE A 151 9.38 -5.70 2.19
C ILE A 151 10.53 -4.99 1.45
N ARG A 152 11.80 -5.35 1.76
CA ARG A 152 12.97 -4.81 1.04
C ARG A 152 12.94 -5.13 -0.46
N VAL A 153 12.52 -6.35 -0.82
CA VAL A 153 12.37 -6.76 -2.23
C VAL A 153 11.31 -5.90 -2.92
N VAL A 154 10.13 -5.70 -2.30
CA VAL A 154 9.08 -4.83 -2.86
C VAL A 154 9.60 -3.40 -3.04
N LEU A 155 10.22 -2.81 -2.02
CA LEU A 155 10.76 -1.44 -2.10
C LEU A 155 11.75 -1.26 -3.26
N ARG A 156 12.67 -2.21 -3.44
CA ARG A 156 13.65 -2.18 -4.54
C ARG A 156 13.04 -2.40 -5.91
N SER A 157 11.91 -3.10 -6.00
CA SER A 157 11.24 -3.40 -7.26
C SER A 157 10.40 -2.24 -7.80
N ILE A 158 10.10 -1.21 -6.99
CA ILE A 158 9.22 -0.09 -7.37
C ILE A 158 9.73 0.62 -8.64
N VAL A 159 11.03 0.87 -8.73
CA VAL A 159 11.64 1.52 -9.90
C VAL A 159 11.40 0.74 -11.19
N ASN A 160 11.30 -0.58 -11.13
CA ASN A 160 11.03 -1.42 -12.29
C ASN A 160 9.61 -1.25 -12.85
N SER A 161 8.69 -0.64 -12.09
CA SER A 161 7.34 -0.33 -12.53
C SER A 161 7.32 0.80 -13.57
N ASP A 162 8.37 1.59 -13.66
CA ASP A 162 8.48 2.73 -14.58
C ASP A 162 8.34 2.33 -16.06
N LYS A 163 8.87 1.17 -16.45
CA LYS A 163 8.72 0.65 -17.83
C LYS A 163 7.27 0.45 -18.24
N PHE A 164 6.40 0.07 -17.29
CA PHE A 164 4.99 -0.16 -17.58
C PHE A 164 4.23 1.15 -17.81
N ILE A 165 4.70 2.28 -17.25
CA ILE A 165 4.14 3.60 -17.55
C ILE A 165 4.39 3.93 -19.04
N GLY A 166 5.54 3.55 -19.60
CA GLY A 166 5.78 3.63 -21.03
C GLY A 166 4.74 2.85 -21.86
N GLU A 167 4.36 1.64 -21.43
CA GLU A 167 3.33 0.83 -22.09
C GLU A 167 1.92 1.44 -21.95
N MET A 168 1.67 2.23 -20.90
CA MET A 168 0.37 2.89 -20.67
C MET A 168 0.15 4.15 -21.51
N ARG A 169 1.22 4.83 -21.96
CA ARG A 169 1.12 6.10 -22.70
C ARG A 169 0.13 6.10 -23.87
N PRO A 170 0.07 5.08 -24.74
CA PRO A 170 -0.89 5.05 -25.84
C PRO A 170 -2.36 5.16 -25.38
N PHE A 171 -2.64 4.72 -24.15
CA PHE A 171 -3.98 4.75 -23.57
C PHE A 171 -4.21 6.04 -22.78
N ILE A 172 -3.16 6.64 -22.19
CA ILE A 172 -3.27 7.85 -21.38
C ILE A 172 -3.49 9.07 -22.27
N ASP A 173 -2.56 9.36 -23.18
CA ASP A 173 -2.54 10.56 -24.01
C ASP A 173 -2.44 10.28 -25.53
N GLY A 174 -2.32 9.03 -25.92
CA GLY A 174 -2.17 8.59 -27.30
C GLY A 174 -0.75 8.72 -27.84
N SER A 175 0.25 9.05 -27.01
CA SER A 175 1.65 9.07 -27.42
C SER A 175 2.19 7.64 -27.64
N SER A 176 3.25 7.51 -28.41
CA SER A 176 3.90 6.20 -28.64
C SER A 176 4.42 5.63 -27.33
N ALA A 177 4.37 4.30 -27.20
CA ALA A 177 5.08 3.62 -26.11
C ALA A 177 6.57 4.00 -26.19
N ALA A 178 7.19 4.25 -25.04
CA ALA A 178 8.64 4.43 -24.98
C ALA A 178 9.33 3.15 -25.45
N LYS A 179 10.32 3.28 -26.33
CA LYS A 179 11.15 2.16 -26.81
C LYS A 179 12.10 1.68 -25.74
#